data_cfd6bd8d20636327897fa1429f1bf6ca
#
_entry.id   cfd6bd8d20636327897fa1429f1bf6ca
#
_cell.length_a   1.000
_cell.length_b   1.000
_cell.length_c   1.000
_cell.angle_alpha   90.00
_cell.angle_beta   90.00
_cell.angle_gamma   90.00
#
_symmetry.space_group_name_H-M   'P 1'
#
loop_
_entity.id
_entity.type
_entity.pdbx_description
1 polymer ?
#
loop_
_entity_poly.entity_id
_entity_poly.type
_entity_poly.pdbx_seq_one_letter_code
_entity_poly.pdbx_strand_id
1 'polypeptide(L)'
;MKISQFKIGPDQKMELTTDTGVNLVLVFADRTQLENGIQISLAHTFPNAKIVYCSTAGEIMNDSVSEGTVCITAIHFEKTAIRTSLINIANFKDSIEAGSAIVKSLLGLHLKHILVFADGQMVNGSDLVSGMNEALPPGVTISGGLAGDGARFEKTLVGLDDNIQIGNIAAIGLYGEKLEVSYSSRGGWDSFGPDRKITKSSAND
;
A
#
# COMPACT_ATOMS: atom_id res chain seq x y z
N MET A 1 10.49 -18.17 -0.27
CA MET A 1 9.79 -17.03 -0.90
C MET A 1 10.31 -16.86 -2.31
N LYS A 2 9.43 -16.69 -3.31
CA LYS A 2 9.79 -16.34 -4.69
C LYS A 2 9.10 -15.01 -5.04
N ILE A 3 9.78 -14.16 -5.80
CA ILE A 3 9.27 -12.86 -6.20
C ILE A 3 9.47 -12.70 -7.70
N SER A 4 8.44 -12.23 -8.38
CA SER A 4 8.49 -11.83 -9.79
C SER A 4 7.96 -10.41 -9.92
N GLN A 5 8.61 -9.60 -10.75
CA GLN A 5 8.19 -8.22 -10.99
C GLN A 5 7.92 -8.00 -12.47
N PHE A 6 6.88 -7.21 -12.74
CA PHE A 6 6.45 -6.88 -14.09
C PHE A 6 6.14 -5.40 -14.19
N LYS A 7 6.45 -4.79 -15.32
CA LYS A 7 6.04 -3.44 -15.68
C LYS A 7 5.23 -3.47 -16.97
N ILE A 8 4.09 -2.80 -16.94
CA ILE A 8 3.19 -2.66 -18.08
C ILE A 8 3.13 -1.16 -18.42
N GLY A 9 3.45 -0.82 -19.65
CA GLY A 9 3.35 0.55 -20.16
C GLY A 9 1.89 0.99 -20.36
N PRO A 10 1.65 2.29 -20.56
CA PRO A 10 0.30 2.85 -20.65
C PRO A 10 -0.54 2.26 -21.79
N ASP A 11 0.08 1.91 -22.90
CA ASP A 11 -0.59 1.35 -24.10
C ASP A 11 -0.31 -0.15 -24.30
N GLN A 12 0.29 -0.80 -23.31
CA GLN A 12 0.61 -2.22 -23.40
C GLN A 12 -0.51 -3.08 -22.85
N LYS A 13 -0.84 -4.15 -23.57
CA LYS A 13 -1.69 -5.21 -23.03
C LYS A 13 -0.91 -6.04 -22.01
N MET A 14 -1.60 -6.43 -20.95
CA MET A 14 -1.05 -7.38 -19.99
C MET A 14 -1.00 -8.78 -20.60
N GLU A 15 0.20 -9.27 -20.89
CA GLU A 15 0.45 -10.61 -21.40
C GLU A 15 1.20 -11.44 -20.35
N LEU A 16 0.54 -11.72 -19.23
CA LEU A 16 1.08 -12.56 -18.17
C LEU A 16 0.40 -13.93 -18.20
N THR A 17 1.18 -14.97 -17.97
CA THR A 17 0.63 -16.33 -17.81
C THR A 17 0.05 -16.50 -16.41
N THR A 18 -1.02 -17.28 -16.31
CA THR A 18 -1.65 -17.58 -15.02
C THR A 18 -0.66 -18.27 -14.07
N ASP A 19 -0.54 -17.74 -12.87
CA ASP A 19 0.29 -18.29 -11.80
C ASP A 19 -0.54 -18.53 -10.53
N THR A 20 -0.83 -19.79 -10.27
CA THR A 20 -1.62 -20.25 -9.11
C THR A 20 -0.80 -20.37 -7.83
N GLY A 21 0.52 -20.25 -7.92
CA GLY A 21 1.42 -20.34 -6.77
C GLY A 21 1.59 -19.01 -6.02
N VAL A 22 1.32 -17.88 -6.67
CA VAL A 22 1.36 -16.55 -6.06
C VAL A 22 0.24 -16.41 -5.03
N ASN A 23 0.54 -15.85 -3.87
CA ASN A 23 -0.43 -15.63 -2.79
C ASN A 23 -0.56 -14.16 -2.35
N LEU A 24 0.36 -13.29 -2.77
CA LEU A 24 0.25 -11.85 -2.61
C LEU A 24 0.73 -11.13 -3.88
N VAL A 25 -0.02 -10.14 -4.32
CA VAL A 25 0.38 -9.23 -5.40
C VAL A 25 0.27 -7.80 -4.90
N LEU A 26 1.33 -7.03 -5.09
CA LEU A 26 1.35 -5.59 -4.87
C LEU A 26 1.35 -4.88 -6.22
N VAL A 27 0.41 -3.96 -6.41
CA VAL A 27 0.23 -3.21 -7.66
C VAL A 27 0.37 -1.73 -7.38
N PHE A 28 1.42 -1.14 -7.92
CA PHE A 28 1.65 0.30 -7.91
C PHE A 28 1.42 0.83 -9.32
N ALA A 29 0.49 1.75 -9.47
CA ALA A 29 0.06 2.17 -10.81
C ALA A 29 -0.37 3.63 -10.85
N ASP A 30 -0.24 4.26 -12.02
CA ASP A 30 -0.97 5.48 -12.27
C ASP A 30 -2.48 5.26 -12.04
N ARG A 31 -3.15 6.25 -11.47
CA ARG A 31 -4.57 6.19 -11.17
C ARG A 31 -5.43 5.75 -12.36
N THR A 32 -5.14 6.26 -13.54
CA THR A 32 -5.93 5.94 -14.75
C THR A 32 -5.86 4.46 -15.12
N GLN A 33 -4.75 3.79 -14.84
CA GLN A 33 -4.63 2.36 -15.06
C GLN A 33 -5.54 1.56 -14.12
N LEU A 34 -5.68 1.99 -12.87
CA LEU A 34 -6.60 1.38 -11.91
C LEU A 34 -8.08 1.63 -12.30
N GLU A 35 -8.40 2.81 -12.78
CA GLU A 35 -9.75 3.16 -13.27
C GLU A 35 -10.13 2.39 -14.53
N ASN A 36 -9.17 2.03 -15.37
CA ASN A 36 -9.39 1.27 -16.61
C ASN A 36 -9.61 -0.23 -16.40
N GLY A 37 -9.67 -0.70 -15.16
CA GLY A 37 -10.13 -2.06 -14.87
C GLY A 37 -9.05 -3.14 -14.92
N ILE A 38 -7.77 -2.80 -14.69
CA ILE A 38 -6.66 -3.77 -14.68
C ILE A 38 -6.87 -4.91 -13.69
N GLN A 39 -7.67 -4.70 -12.63
CA GLN A 39 -7.95 -5.69 -11.60
C GLN A 39 -8.58 -6.96 -12.16
N ILE A 40 -9.39 -6.88 -13.22
CA ILE A 40 -10.01 -8.05 -13.84
C ILE A 40 -8.94 -8.97 -14.42
N SER A 41 -8.00 -8.42 -15.16
CA SER A 41 -6.90 -9.17 -15.75
C SER A 41 -5.97 -9.76 -14.71
N LEU A 42 -5.67 -9.00 -13.63
CA LEU A 42 -4.82 -9.48 -12.55
C LEU A 42 -5.46 -10.60 -11.73
N ALA A 43 -6.78 -10.54 -11.47
CA ALA A 43 -7.51 -11.61 -10.81
C ALA A 43 -7.49 -12.92 -11.63
N HIS A 44 -7.56 -12.84 -12.95
CA HIS A 44 -7.40 -14.03 -13.82
C HIS A 44 -5.96 -14.57 -13.83
N THR A 45 -4.97 -13.66 -13.78
CA THR A 45 -3.55 -14.05 -13.77
C THR A 45 -3.14 -14.69 -12.45
N PHE A 46 -3.63 -14.16 -11.33
CA PHE A 46 -3.26 -14.59 -9.98
C PHE A 46 -4.49 -15.01 -9.15
N PRO A 47 -5.17 -16.10 -9.54
CA PRO A 47 -6.50 -16.44 -8.99
C PRO A 47 -6.51 -16.81 -7.50
N ASN A 48 -5.35 -17.16 -6.94
CA ASN A 48 -5.21 -17.54 -5.53
C ASN A 48 -4.57 -16.44 -4.66
N ALA A 49 -4.19 -15.30 -5.27
CA ALA A 49 -3.51 -14.23 -4.57
C ALA A 49 -4.48 -13.23 -3.94
N LYS A 50 -4.07 -12.63 -2.83
CA LYS A 50 -4.59 -11.33 -2.41
C LYS A 50 -3.87 -10.25 -3.21
N ILE A 51 -4.64 -9.35 -3.82
CA ILE A 51 -4.10 -8.30 -4.69
C ILE A 51 -4.37 -6.95 -4.06
N VAL A 52 -3.31 -6.23 -3.73
CA VAL A 52 -3.38 -4.89 -3.14
C VAL A 52 -2.95 -3.85 -4.16
N TYR A 53 -3.72 -2.81 -4.30
CA TYR A 53 -3.55 -1.73 -5.26
C TYR A 53 -3.26 -0.42 -4.55
N CYS A 54 -2.35 0.37 -5.11
CA CYS A 54 -2.02 1.70 -4.64
C CYS A 54 -1.73 2.60 -5.84
N SER A 55 -2.47 3.68 -5.99
CA SER A 55 -2.13 4.70 -6.99
C SER A 55 -0.89 5.48 -6.58
N THR A 56 -0.12 5.97 -7.56
CA THR A 56 1.20 6.55 -7.34
C THR A 56 1.39 7.88 -8.08
N ALA A 57 2.46 8.57 -7.75
CA ALA A 57 2.94 9.76 -8.47
C ALA A 57 4.16 9.45 -9.36
N GLY A 58 4.38 8.18 -9.63
CA GLY A 58 5.46 7.65 -10.45
C GLY A 58 5.82 6.24 -9.98
N GLU A 59 5.91 5.31 -10.92
CA GLU A 59 6.12 3.89 -10.67
C GLU A 59 7.60 3.57 -10.73
N ILE A 60 8.13 3.01 -9.64
CA ILE A 60 9.53 2.62 -9.51
C ILE A 60 9.69 1.15 -9.79
N MET A 61 10.58 0.82 -10.72
CA MET A 61 11.01 -0.55 -10.95
C MET A 61 12.52 -0.59 -11.18
N ASN A 62 13.23 -1.38 -10.38
CA ASN A 62 14.70 -1.41 -10.34
C ASN A 62 15.28 -0.02 -10.05
N ASP A 63 16.00 0.56 -11.00
CA ASP A 63 16.67 1.85 -10.94
C ASP A 63 15.97 2.95 -11.77
N SER A 64 14.77 2.68 -12.24
CA SER A 64 14.04 3.59 -13.11
C SER A 64 12.68 4.00 -12.52
N VAL A 65 12.30 5.25 -12.78
CA VAL A 65 10.98 5.80 -12.50
C VAL A 65 10.25 5.98 -13.83
N SER A 66 8.97 5.64 -13.84
CA SER A 66 8.10 5.78 -15.01
C SER A 66 6.77 6.41 -14.59
N GLU A 67 6.07 7.05 -15.51
CA GLU A 67 4.75 7.60 -15.29
C GLU A 67 3.72 6.91 -16.22
N GLY A 68 2.48 6.82 -15.77
CA GLY A 68 1.39 6.22 -16.53
C GLY A 68 1.46 4.69 -16.64
N THR A 69 2.32 4.05 -15.89
CA THR A 69 2.60 2.61 -15.96
C THR A 69 1.93 1.81 -14.83
N VAL A 70 2.10 0.50 -14.85
CA VAL A 70 1.74 -0.41 -13.76
C VAL A 70 2.97 -1.23 -13.40
N CYS A 71 3.38 -1.15 -12.14
CA CYS A 71 4.40 -2.01 -11.56
C CYS A 71 3.75 -3.06 -10.66
N ILE A 72 3.98 -4.32 -10.97
CA ILE A 72 3.40 -5.47 -10.29
C ILE A 72 4.51 -6.25 -9.60
N THR A 73 4.35 -6.52 -8.31
CA THR A 73 5.21 -7.44 -7.57
C THR A 73 4.38 -8.63 -7.12
N ALA A 74 4.60 -9.78 -7.74
CA ALA A 74 3.96 -11.04 -7.42
C ALA A 74 4.84 -11.86 -6.47
N ILE A 75 4.29 -12.28 -5.33
CA ILE A 75 5.01 -12.92 -4.25
C ILE A 75 4.40 -14.29 -3.93
N HIS A 76 5.25 -15.30 -3.90
CA HIS A 76 4.91 -16.62 -3.37
C HIS A 76 5.59 -16.80 -2.01
N PHE A 77 4.82 -16.67 -0.96
CA PHE A 77 5.25 -17.02 0.39
C PHE A 77 5.04 -18.52 0.64
N GLU A 78 6.11 -19.25 0.90
CA GLU A 78 6.05 -20.71 1.17
C GLU A 78 5.70 -21.02 2.62
N LYS A 79 6.14 -20.19 3.56
CA LYS A 79 6.02 -20.44 5.01
C LYS A 79 5.45 -19.29 5.81
N THR A 80 5.31 -18.11 5.20
CA THR A 80 4.72 -16.92 5.81
C THR A 80 3.23 -16.92 5.50
N ALA A 81 2.40 -16.93 6.52
CA ALA A 81 0.98 -16.69 6.35
C ALA A 81 0.74 -15.19 6.19
N ILE A 82 -0.25 -14.84 5.37
CA ILE A 82 -0.71 -13.47 5.19
C ILE A 82 -2.18 -13.36 5.57
N ARG A 83 -2.57 -12.22 6.10
CA ARG A 83 -3.96 -11.79 6.22
C ARG A 83 -4.05 -10.36 5.72
N THR A 84 -5.15 -10.03 5.10
CA THR A 84 -5.40 -8.67 4.59
C THR A 84 -6.60 -8.06 5.29
N SER A 85 -6.59 -6.76 5.40
CA SER A 85 -7.70 -5.96 5.90
C SER A 85 -7.89 -4.75 5.00
N LEU A 86 -9.14 -4.41 4.73
CA LEU A 86 -9.53 -3.21 4.00
C LEU A 86 -10.58 -2.48 4.80
N ILE A 87 -10.35 -1.22 5.06
CA ILE A 87 -11.31 -0.32 5.69
C ILE A 87 -11.42 0.97 4.88
N ASN A 88 -12.49 1.72 5.06
CA ASN A 88 -12.62 3.04 4.46
C ASN A 88 -12.69 4.10 5.56
N ILE A 89 -11.94 5.18 5.43
CA ILE A 89 -11.84 6.25 6.43
C ILE A 89 -13.20 6.88 6.76
N ALA A 90 -14.12 6.91 5.81
CA ALA A 90 -15.47 7.43 6.02
C ALA A 90 -16.30 6.70 7.10
N ASN A 91 -15.87 5.50 7.49
CA ASN A 91 -16.51 4.71 8.54
C ASN A 91 -15.95 4.98 9.96
N PHE A 92 -15.01 5.90 10.09
CA PHE A 92 -14.31 6.22 11.33
C PHE A 92 -14.39 7.72 11.62
N LYS A 93 -14.25 8.07 12.88
CA LYS A 93 -14.26 9.45 13.32
C LYS A 93 -13.04 10.22 12.77
N ASP A 94 -11.89 9.57 12.78
CA ASP A 94 -10.62 10.14 12.35
C ASP A 94 -9.61 9.05 11.96
N SER A 95 -8.43 9.45 11.49
CA SER A 95 -7.38 8.54 11.09
C SER A 95 -6.75 7.76 12.25
N ILE A 96 -6.79 8.27 13.49
CA ILE A 96 -6.31 7.56 14.68
C ILE A 96 -7.19 6.33 14.94
N GLU A 97 -8.52 6.52 14.96
CA GLU A 97 -9.46 5.44 15.15
C GLU A 97 -9.33 4.38 14.03
N ALA A 98 -9.22 4.81 12.78
CA ALA A 98 -8.99 3.92 11.64
C ALA A 98 -7.70 3.11 11.78
N GLY A 99 -6.59 3.76 12.20
CA GLY A 99 -5.31 3.11 12.45
C GLY A 99 -5.39 2.03 13.54
N SER A 100 -6.04 2.33 14.64
CA SER A 100 -6.28 1.36 15.71
C SER A 100 -7.15 0.18 15.24
N ALA A 101 -8.20 0.46 14.48
CA ALA A 101 -9.13 -0.54 13.98
C ALA A 101 -8.46 -1.52 13.00
N ILE A 102 -7.65 -1.01 12.07
CA ILE A 102 -6.99 -1.86 11.07
C ILE A 102 -5.95 -2.78 11.72
N VAL A 103 -5.21 -2.32 12.73
CA VAL A 103 -4.30 -3.18 13.49
C VAL A 103 -5.08 -4.26 14.23
N LYS A 104 -6.16 -3.89 14.94
CA LYS A 104 -6.99 -4.85 15.68
C LYS A 104 -7.56 -5.96 14.79
N SER A 105 -7.90 -5.65 13.53
CA SER A 105 -8.40 -6.64 12.57
C SER A 105 -7.34 -7.68 12.15
N LEU A 106 -6.05 -7.33 12.30
CA LEU A 106 -4.92 -8.17 11.92
C LEU A 106 -4.22 -8.83 13.12
N LEU A 107 -4.67 -8.58 14.36
CA LEU A 107 -4.07 -9.22 15.52
C LEU A 107 -4.14 -10.75 15.41
N GLY A 108 -3.06 -11.41 15.74
CA GLY A 108 -2.99 -12.86 15.70
C GLY A 108 -1.63 -13.40 16.11
N LEU A 109 -1.59 -14.71 16.34
CA LEU A 109 -0.37 -15.40 16.73
C LEU A 109 0.69 -15.26 15.63
N HIS A 110 1.92 -14.95 16.05
CA HIS A 110 3.09 -14.77 15.17
C HIS A 110 2.98 -13.63 14.16
N LEU A 111 2.10 -12.64 14.36
CA LEU A 111 2.16 -11.39 13.60
C LEU A 111 3.52 -10.72 13.83
N LYS A 112 4.22 -10.39 12.77
CA LYS A 112 5.56 -9.77 12.81
C LYS A 112 5.59 -8.39 12.21
N HIS A 113 4.79 -8.17 11.17
CA HIS A 113 4.80 -6.92 10.43
C HIS A 113 3.44 -6.63 9.81
N ILE A 114 3.12 -5.35 9.72
CA ILE A 114 1.97 -4.86 8.96
C ILE A 114 2.49 -3.90 7.87
N LEU A 115 2.20 -4.23 6.62
CA LEU A 115 2.39 -3.32 5.50
C LEU A 115 1.06 -2.62 5.21
N VAL A 116 1.05 -1.28 5.16
CA VAL A 116 -0.18 -0.48 5.00
C VAL A 116 -0.06 0.51 3.84
N PHE A 117 -1.13 0.60 3.06
CA PHE A 117 -1.33 1.63 2.04
C PHE A 117 -2.62 2.38 2.34
N ALA A 118 -2.60 3.69 2.29
CA ALA A 118 -3.75 4.51 2.62
C ALA A 118 -3.97 5.60 1.57
N ASP A 119 -5.22 6.01 1.41
CA ASP A 119 -5.57 7.16 0.59
C ASP A 119 -4.77 8.40 1.01
N GLY A 120 -4.17 9.09 0.04
CA GLY A 120 -3.28 10.23 0.29
C GLY A 120 -3.99 11.57 0.44
N GLN A 121 -5.29 11.65 0.12
CA GLN A 121 -6.08 12.87 0.18
C GLN A 121 -7.00 12.90 1.41
N MET A 122 -7.58 11.76 1.78
CA MET A 122 -8.59 11.68 2.84
C MET A 122 -8.02 11.19 4.18
N VAL A 123 -6.83 10.59 4.20
CA VAL A 123 -6.21 10.02 5.39
C VAL A 123 -5.05 10.88 5.85
N ASN A 124 -5.07 11.29 7.12
CA ASN A 124 -3.89 11.88 7.77
C ASN A 124 -2.92 10.76 8.14
N GLY A 125 -1.78 10.70 7.45
CA GLY A 125 -0.80 9.63 7.62
C GLY A 125 -0.18 9.58 9.02
N SER A 126 0.09 10.74 9.63
CA SER A 126 0.66 10.82 10.98
C SER A 126 -0.30 10.30 12.03
N ASP A 127 -1.58 10.67 11.93
CA ASP A 127 -2.64 10.22 12.83
C ASP A 127 -2.91 8.73 12.63
N LEU A 128 -2.93 8.25 11.38
CA LEU A 128 -3.07 6.82 11.08
C LEU A 128 -1.96 6.01 11.78
N VAL A 129 -0.71 6.43 11.62
CA VAL A 129 0.44 5.76 12.24
C VAL A 129 0.38 5.84 13.77
N SER A 130 -0.06 6.96 14.34
CA SER A 130 -0.27 7.09 15.79
C SER A 130 -1.28 6.06 16.30
N GLY A 131 -2.46 5.99 15.67
CA GLY A 131 -3.48 5.01 16.05
C GLY A 131 -3.04 3.55 15.83
N MET A 132 -2.26 3.29 14.78
CA MET A 132 -1.67 1.97 14.57
C MET A 132 -0.68 1.62 15.69
N ASN A 133 0.23 2.52 16.05
CA ASN A 133 1.25 2.28 17.08
C ASN A 133 0.63 2.04 18.46
N GLU A 134 -0.45 2.73 18.81
CA GLU A 134 -1.19 2.51 20.06
C GLU A 134 -1.78 1.10 20.17
N ALA A 135 -2.16 0.50 19.04
CA ALA A 135 -2.79 -0.82 18.99
C ALA A 135 -1.81 -1.97 18.75
N LEU A 136 -0.56 -1.68 18.36
CA LEU A 136 0.43 -2.69 18.01
C LEU A 136 0.93 -3.46 19.23
N PRO A 137 0.99 -4.80 19.16
CA PRO A 137 1.71 -5.58 20.15
C PRO A 137 3.21 -5.30 20.14
N PRO A 138 3.90 -5.44 21.29
CA PRO A 138 5.35 -5.31 21.33
C PRO A 138 6.06 -6.23 20.33
N GLY A 139 7.04 -5.70 19.62
CA GLY A 139 7.84 -6.44 18.63
C GLY A 139 7.20 -6.61 17.24
N VAL A 140 5.99 -6.10 17.03
CA VAL A 140 5.38 -5.96 15.70
C VAL A 140 5.75 -4.61 15.12
N THR A 141 6.12 -4.58 13.84
CA THR A 141 6.48 -3.35 13.13
C THR A 141 5.49 -3.00 12.04
N ILE A 142 5.48 -1.74 11.62
CA ILE A 142 4.69 -1.25 10.49
C ILE A 142 5.57 -0.55 9.48
N SER A 143 5.22 -0.67 8.22
CA SER A 143 5.72 0.17 7.14
C SER A 143 4.63 0.38 6.09
N GLY A 144 4.83 1.37 5.23
CA GLY A 144 3.88 1.65 4.16
C GLY A 144 3.95 3.09 3.70
N GLY A 145 2.87 3.56 3.11
CA GLY A 145 2.80 4.93 2.61
C GLY A 145 1.40 5.34 2.18
N LEU A 146 1.28 6.62 1.89
CA LEU A 146 0.10 7.22 1.30
C LEU A 146 0.15 7.08 -0.22
N ALA A 147 -1.00 6.84 -0.84
CA ALA A 147 -1.16 6.80 -2.27
C ALA A 147 -0.95 8.18 -2.91
N GLY A 148 -0.46 8.20 -4.13
CA GLY A 148 -0.23 9.41 -4.93
C GLY A 148 -1.15 9.51 -6.13
N ASP A 149 -1.13 10.67 -6.81
CA ASP A 149 -1.94 10.97 -8.00
C ASP A 149 -1.16 11.78 -9.04
N GLY A 150 0.12 11.49 -9.22
CA GLY A 150 0.98 12.26 -10.09
C GLY A 150 0.97 13.75 -9.73
N ALA A 151 0.90 14.61 -10.74
CA ALA A 151 0.77 16.06 -10.56
C ALA A 151 -0.68 16.56 -10.45
N ARG A 152 -1.67 15.67 -10.49
CA ARG A 152 -3.10 16.06 -10.49
C ARG A 152 -3.60 16.51 -9.12
N PHE A 153 -3.20 15.80 -8.05
CA PHE A 153 -3.67 16.06 -6.68
C PHE A 153 -5.18 16.10 -6.52
N GLU A 154 -5.91 15.29 -7.28
CA GLU A 154 -7.37 15.26 -7.29
C GLU A 154 -7.94 14.16 -6.40
N LYS A 155 -7.46 12.93 -6.58
CA LYS A 155 -7.88 11.76 -5.82
C LYS A 155 -6.84 10.66 -5.88
N THR A 156 -6.79 9.86 -4.84
CA THR A 156 -5.95 8.66 -4.78
C THR A 156 -6.80 7.42 -4.66
N LEU A 157 -6.26 6.29 -5.09
CA LEU A 157 -6.96 5.01 -5.06
C LEU A 157 -6.13 3.98 -4.32
N VAL A 158 -6.77 3.32 -3.37
CA VAL A 158 -6.24 2.15 -2.68
C VAL A 158 -7.27 1.03 -2.77
N GLY A 159 -6.82 -0.19 -2.93
CA GLY A 159 -7.73 -1.32 -3.05
C GLY A 159 -7.19 -2.64 -2.57
N LEU A 160 -8.13 -3.56 -2.39
CA LEU A 160 -7.87 -4.97 -2.10
C LEU A 160 -8.84 -5.80 -2.95
N ASP A 161 -8.27 -6.72 -3.72
CA ASP A 161 -9.00 -7.58 -4.66
C ASP A 161 -9.84 -6.73 -5.67
N ASP A 162 -11.16 -6.79 -5.63
CA ASP A 162 -12.07 -6.05 -6.52
C ASP A 162 -12.53 -4.70 -5.97
N ASN A 163 -12.21 -4.39 -4.72
CA ASN A 163 -12.63 -3.15 -4.06
C ASN A 163 -11.51 -2.10 -4.10
N ILE A 164 -11.53 -1.24 -5.13
CA ILE A 164 -10.57 -0.13 -5.32
C ILE A 164 -11.37 1.17 -5.30
N GLN A 165 -11.08 2.06 -4.32
CA GLN A 165 -11.80 3.34 -4.23
C GLN A 165 -11.04 4.37 -3.37
N ILE A 166 -11.51 5.60 -3.40
CA ILE A 166 -11.04 6.69 -2.54
C ILE A 166 -11.34 6.40 -1.06
N GLY A 167 -10.52 6.94 -0.17
CA GLY A 167 -10.69 6.80 1.29
C GLY A 167 -10.33 5.42 1.83
N ASN A 168 -9.91 4.48 1.00
CA ASN A 168 -9.51 3.16 1.45
C ASN A 168 -8.15 3.16 2.15
N ILE A 169 -8.06 2.28 3.14
CA ILE A 169 -6.82 1.89 3.83
C ILE A 169 -6.73 0.37 3.73
N ALA A 170 -5.73 -0.12 3.02
CA ALA A 170 -5.45 -1.54 2.86
C ALA A 170 -4.22 -1.94 3.68
N ALA A 171 -4.31 -3.02 4.43
CA ALA A 171 -3.19 -3.51 5.22
C ALA A 171 -2.99 -5.02 5.04
N ILE A 172 -1.73 -5.43 5.12
CA ILE A 172 -1.28 -6.82 4.99
C ILE A 172 -0.51 -7.17 6.25
N GLY A 173 -1.03 -8.09 7.05
CA GLY A 173 -0.31 -8.69 8.17
C GLY A 173 0.54 -9.86 7.68
N LEU A 174 1.82 -9.86 8.06
CA LEU A 174 2.77 -10.94 7.79
C LEU A 174 3.01 -11.76 9.05
N TYR A 175 2.76 -13.06 8.98
CA TYR A 175 2.80 -13.96 10.13
C TYR A 175 3.81 -15.08 9.92
N GLY A 176 4.63 -15.32 10.92
CA GLY A 176 5.58 -16.44 10.90
C GLY A 176 6.53 -16.38 12.07
N GLU A 177 6.72 -17.49 12.77
CA GLU A 177 7.60 -17.55 13.95
C GLU A 177 9.04 -17.16 13.61
N LYS A 178 9.53 -17.62 12.45
CA LYS A 178 10.88 -17.38 11.95
C LYS A 178 10.96 -16.24 10.93
N LEU A 179 9.87 -15.49 10.75
CA LEU A 179 9.87 -14.35 9.84
C LEU A 179 10.63 -13.20 10.48
N GLU A 180 11.61 -12.70 9.76
CA GLU A 180 12.33 -11.46 10.06
C GLU A 180 12.00 -10.42 8.99
N VAL A 181 11.66 -9.23 9.41
CA VAL A 181 11.35 -8.10 8.53
C VAL A 181 12.22 -6.92 8.92
N SER A 182 12.89 -6.35 7.94
CA SER A 182 13.61 -5.10 8.09
C SER A 182 13.08 -4.08 7.10
N TYR A 183 13.10 -2.82 7.49
CA TYR A 183 12.73 -1.70 6.64
C TYR A 183 13.68 -0.54 6.88
N SER A 184 13.80 0.33 5.88
CA SER A 184 14.55 1.56 6.00
C SER A 184 13.81 2.69 5.28
N SER A 185 14.03 3.90 5.73
CA SER A 185 13.55 5.12 5.07
C SER A 185 14.74 6.02 4.78
N ARG A 186 14.80 6.53 3.55
CA ARG A 186 15.82 7.51 3.16
C ARG A 186 15.12 8.65 2.45
N GLY A 187 15.25 9.86 3.00
CA GLY A 187 14.80 11.09 2.36
C GLY A 187 15.80 11.54 1.30
N GLY A 188 15.30 12.13 0.20
CA GLY A 188 16.11 12.82 -0.80
C GLY A 188 16.07 14.33 -0.68
N TRP A 189 15.56 14.85 0.45
CA TRP A 189 15.43 16.29 0.69
C TRP A 189 16.62 16.80 1.49
N ASP A 190 17.28 17.84 0.97
CA ASP A 190 18.30 18.60 1.67
C ASP A 190 17.73 19.96 2.07
N SER A 191 18.22 20.51 3.19
CA SER A 191 17.85 21.85 3.63
C SER A 191 18.27 22.89 2.61
N PHE A 192 17.35 23.75 2.22
CA PHE A 192 17.61 24.84 1.28
C PHE A 192 17.08 26.18 1.80
N GLY A 193 17.95 27.17 1.87
CA GLY A 193 17.61 28.51 2.31
C GLY A 193 17.46 28.66 3.83
N PRO A 194 17.03 29.83 4.32
CA PRO A 194 16.86 30.09 5.75
C PRO A 194 15.65 29.36 6.32
N ASP A 195 15.77 28.92 7.57
CA ASP A 195 14.66 28.33 8.32
C ASP A 195 13.49 29.31 8.43
N ARG A 196 12.28 28.79 8.19
CA ARG A 196 11.04 29.54 8.36
C ARG A 196 10.20 28.91 9.45
N LYS A 197 9.72 29.74 10.37
CA LYS A 197 8.82 29.29 11.44
C LYS A 197 7.39 29.21 10.92
N ILE A 198 6.78 28.04 11.06
CA ILE A 198 5.34 27.89 10.84
C ILE A 198 4.62 28.65 11.96
N THR A 199 3.77 29.61 11.61
CA THR A 199 3.05 30.45 12.56
C THR A 199 1.59 30.04 12.73
N LYS A 200 1.07 29.23 11.81
CA LYS A 200 -0.29 28.67 11.88
C LYS A 200 -0.34 27.40 11.04
N SER A 201 -1.00 26.38 11.55
CA SER A 201 -1.33 25.15 10.83
C SER A 201 -2.77 24.74 11.15
N SER A 202 -3.36 23.95 10.28
CA SER A 202 -4.63 23.24 10.51
C SER A 202 -4.42 21.74 10.43
N ALA A 203 -5.38 20.95 10.92
CA ALA A 203 -5.33 19.51 10.73
C ALA A 203 -5.31 19.20 9.23
N ASN A 204 -4.36 18.39 8.78
CA ASN A 204 -4.08 18.01 7.38
C ASN A 204 -3.36 19.07 6.50
N ASP A 205 -2.83 20.17 7.10
CA ASP A 205 -1.98 21.17 6.43
C ASP A 205 -0.54 21.16 7.00
#